data_3682d80babaee888e674667dd7bb511a
#
_entry.id   3682d80babaee888e674667dd7bb511a
#
_cell.length_a   1.000
_cell.length_b   1.000
_cell.length_c   1.000
_cell.angle_alpha   90.00
_cell.angle_beta   90.00
_cell.angle_gamma   90.00
#
_symmetry.space_group_name_H-M   'P 1'
#
loop_
_entity.id
_entity.type
_entity.pdbx_description
1 polymer ?
#
loop_
_entity_poly.entity_id
_entity_poly.type
_entity_poly.pdbx_seq_one_letter_code
_entity_poly.pdbx_strand_id
1 'polypeptide(L)'
;MYKRQVPEGKDEWLYLSQGNAEGVTLGDDGYCYRGQSYFTRLSYDYAGKYLLTFTMRADGSSKYQEHWGYFPSVGAAWVISEEDFMKDQKFFDYLKLRASWGRLGNDHVAASDGFASITTGNSASGVFGNSTFPGYQNTTYFSYLKWELVDETNVGLNFSTFKNRLNVDLDYFYRLTKRAVISPRLPFSNDVLAGNYGKILNSGFDLSLNWNDNIGRDFKYNLGVNLSYLKNKVKDLGGLSSIKGGKTINMVGKEMNSYYGYKVVGVYQTLEECAEDPIAVANNLVPGDFKYEDVNGDNVIDGDDRQVLGSYIPNFTYGINLGLNWKNLDFELTTYGQTGGQIYNRKRALRYAQSNYNFDKAQYENRWTGPGSTNSHPSAAALVKGWNVSDQRVNSYFVESADFFRIQNITLGYSLRNIKMGNYTLPGIRFSLTADRPFTTFKANSFTPELSDAEGWDTEVYPLTSTYSFGIQIDF
;
A
#
# COMPACT_ATOMS: atom_id res chain seq x y z
N MET A 1 29.39 -8.80 -34.64
CA MET A 1 28.05 -9.37 -34.34
C MET A 1 28.24 -10.87 -34.20
N TYR A 2 28.32 -11.40 -32.98
CA TYR A 2 28.49 -12.84 -32.76
C TYR A 2 27.14 -13.52 -32.97
N LYS A 3 27.03 -14.38 -33.97
CA LYS A 3 25.86 -15.23 -34.19
C LYS A 3 26.02 -16.48 -33.32
N ARG A 4 25.18 -16.66 -32.30
CA ARG A 4 25.02 -17.95 -31.61
C ARG A 4 24.12 -18.85 -32.45
N GLN A 5 24.55 -20.09 -32.67
CA GLN A 5 23.70 -21.10 -33.30
C GLN A 5 22.87 -21.78 -32.21
N VAL A 6 21.57 -21.77 -32.41
CA VAL A 6 20.63 -22.55 -31.58
C VAL A 6 20.76 -24.03 -31.96
N PRO A 7 20.69 -24.99 -31.03
CA PRO A 7 20.72 -26.41 -31.35
C PRO A 7 19.64 -26.78 -32.37
N GLU A 8 20.00 -27.50 -33.41
CA GLU A 8 19.07 -27.95 -34.47
C GLU A 8 17.93 -28.80 -33.89
N GLY A 9 16.68 -28.52 -34.28
CA GLY A 9 15.50 -29.34 -33.99
C GLY A 9 14.80 -29.05 -32.66
N LYS A 10 15.07 -27.90 -32.03
CA LYS A 10 14.41 -27.50 -30.78
C LYS A 10 13.95 -26.03 -30.85
N ASP A 11 13.00 -25.72 -31.69
CA ASP A 11 12.43 -24.38 -31.88
C ASP A 11 11.77 -23.79 -30.62
N GLU A 12 11.43 -24.63 -29.67
CA GLU A 12 10.88 -24.24 -28.35
C GLU A 12 11.96 -23.72 -27.38
N TRP A 13 13.24 -23.84 -27.70
CA TRP A 13 14.37 -23.50 -26.82
C TRP A 13 15.22 -22.37 -27.41
N LEU A 14 14.58 -21.34 -27.91
CA LEU A 14 15.23 -20.19 -28.55
C LEU A 14 15.87 -19.19 -27.55
N TYR A 15 16.50 -19.68 -26.48
CA TYR A 15 17.20 -18.83 -25.51
C TYR A 15 18.67 -18.65 -25.90
N LEU A 16 19.17 -17.41 -25.78
CA LEU A 16 20.56 -17.07 -26.00
C LEU A 16 21.52 -17.89 -25.13
N SER A 17 21.08 -18.23 -23.90
CA SER A 17 21.83 -19.06 -22.96
C SER A 17 22.06 -20.49 -23.45
N GLN A 18 21.22 -21.01 -24.35
CA GLN A 18 21.33 -22.37 -24.91
C GLN A 18 22.22 -22.43 -26.15
N GLY A 19 22.63 -21.29 -26.69
CA GLY A 19 23.50 -21.22 -27.83
C GLY A 19 24.94 -21.57 -27.48
N ASN A 20 25.71 -22.04 -28.50
CA ASN A 20 27.12 -22.40 -28.35
C ASN A 20 27.96 -21.17 -27.96
N ALA A 21 28.67 -21.23 -26.81
CA ALA A 21 29.42 -20.11 -26.25
C ALA A 21 30.92 -20.36 -26.35
N GLU A 22 31.59 -19.84 -27.36
CA GLU A 22 33.03 -19.65 -27.31
C GLU A 22 33.37 -18.23 -26.82
N GLY A 23 33.81 -18.14 -25.57
CA GLY A 23 34.40 -16.90 -25.00
C GLY A 23 33.45 -15.80 -24.57
N VAL A 24 32.12 -15.98 -24.63
CA VAL A 24 31.14 -14.99 -24.16
C VAL A 24 30.05 -15.68 -23.37
N THR A 25 29.81 -15.24 -22.12
CA THR A 25 28.67 -15.67 -21.30
C THR A 25 27.48 -14.74 -21.60
N LEU A 26 26.43 -15.28 -22.16
CA LEU A 26 25.14 -14.61 -22.35
C LEU A 26 24.09 -15.35 -21.53
N GLY A 27 23.24 -14.64 -20.87
CA GLY A 27 22.09 -15.17 -20.12
C GLY A 27 20.80 -14.53 -20.63
N ASP A 28 19.79 -15.35 -20.81
CA ASP A 28 18.42 -14.94 -20.98
C ASP A 28 17.54 -15.99 -20.31
N ASP A 29 16.36 -15.60 -19.92
CA ASP A 29 15.33 -16.47 -19.38
C ASP A 29 13.98 -16.13 -20.02
N GLY A 30 13.03 -17.01 -19.87
CA GLY A 30 11.68 -16.79 -20.36
C GLY A 30 10.73 -17.81 -19.74
N TYR A 31 9.48 -17.41 -19.67
CA TYR A 31 8.43 -18.29 -19.18
C TYR A 31 7.22 -18.29 -20.13
N CYS A 32 6.49 -19.39 -20.13
CA CYS A 32 5.24 -19.51 -20.87
C CYS A 32 4.08 -19.52 -19.88
N TYR A 33 3.19 -18.55 -19.99
CA TYR A 33 1.95 -18.47 -19.23
C TYR A 33 0.76 -18.78 -20.12
N ARG A 34 -0.15 -19.61 -19.62
CA ARG A 34 -1.43 -19.92 -20.27
C ARG A 34 -2.55 -19.69 -19.28
N GLY A 35 -3.55 -18.92 -19.69
CA GLY A 35 -4.75 -18.64 -18.91
C GLY A 35 -5.99 -18.84 -19.75
N GLN A 36 -7.08 -19.30 -19.12
CA GLN A 36 -8.39 -19.47 -19.74
C GLN A 36 -9.47 -19.15 -18.72
N SER A 37 -10.52 -18.44 -19.14
CA SER A 37 -11.58 -18.01 -18.23
C SER A 37 -12.96 -18.27 -18.85
N TYR A 38 -13.88 -18.76 -18.02
CA TYR A 38 -15.30 -18.85 -18.33
C TYR A 38 -16.08 -18.10 -17.27
N PHE A 39 -17.11 -17.36 -17.68
CA PHE A 39 -17.97 -16.67 -16.73
C PHE A 39 -19.42 -16.70 -17.17
N THR A 40 -20.31 -16.65 -16.18
CA THR A 40 -21.74 -16.43 -16.39
C THR A 40 -22.26 -15.45 -15.36
N ARG A 41 -23.24 -14.66 -15.75
CA ARG A 41 -23.96 -13.74 -14.87
C ARG A 41 -25.45 -13.84 -15.11
N LEU A 42 -26.18 -13.98 -14.02
CA LEU A 42 -27.62 -13.97 -13.97
C LEU A 42 -28.06 -12.78 -13.12
N SER A 43 -28.98 -11.97 -13.65
CA SER A 43 -29.59 -10.86 -12.92
C SER A 43 -31.08 -11.01 -12.98
N TYR A 44 -31.72 -10.89 -11.83
CA TYR A 44 -33.18 -10.98 -11.71
C TYR A 44 -33.68 -9.74 -10.98
N ASP A 45 -34.70 -9.13 -11.56
CA ASP A 45 -35.40 -7.97 -11.01
C ASP A 45 -36.89 -8.35 -10.88
N TYR A 46 -37.41 -8.21 -9.67
CA TYR A 46 -38.82 -8.38 -9.41
C TYR A 46 -39.45 -7.06 -9.01
N ALA A 47 -40.23 -6.50 -9.91
CA ALA A 47 -41.01 -5.28 -9.75
C ALA A 47 -40.16 -4.03 -9.36
N GLY A 48 -38.90 -3.98 -9.70
CA GLY A 48 -37.97 -2.91 -9.25
C GLY A 48 -37.69 -2.91 -7.75
N LYS A 49 -38.26 -3.84 -6.98
CA LYS A 49 -38.15 -3.90 -5.51
C LYS A 49 -37.09 -4.84 -5.04
N TYR A 50 -37.02 -6.04 -5.62
CA TYR A 50 -36.11 -7.09 -5.20
C TYR A 50 -35.15 -7.41 -6.34
N LEU A 51 -33.87 -7.14 -6.12
CA LEU A 51 -32.82 -7.36 -7.11
C LEU A 51 -31.94 -8.50 -6.65
N LEU A 52 -31.69 -9.46 -7.52
CA LEU A 52 -30.77 -10.57 -7.26
C LEU A 52 -29.77 -10.69 -8.40
N THR A 53 -28.51 -10.83 -8.06
CA THR A 53 -27.45 -11.09 -9.04
C THR A 53 -26.63 -12.29 -8.59
N PHE A 54 -26.40 -13.21 -9.51
CA PHE A 54 -25.48 -14.33 -9.33
C PHE A 54 -24.42 -14.26 -10.41
N THR A 55 -23.16 -14.42 -10.04
CA THR A 55 -22.05 -14.52 -10.99
C THR A 55 -21.23 -15.75 -10.63
N MET A 56 -20.84 -16.51 -11.64
CA MET A 56 -19.89 -17.60 -11.52
C MET A 56 -18.75 -17.39 -12.50
N ARG A 57 -17.53 -17.48 -12.04
CA ARG A 57 -16.34 -17.43 -12.85
C ARG A 57 -15.44 -18.63 -12.55
N ALA A 58 -14.93 -19.26 -13.61
CA ALA A 58 -13.95 -20.32 -13.55
C ALA A 58 -12.71 -19.86 -14.31
N ASP A 59 -11.56 -19.75 -13.63
CA ASP A 59 -10.31 -19.32 -14.22
C ASP A 59 -9.28 -20.45 -14.13
N GLY A 60 -8.66 -20.74 -15.27
CA GLY A 60 -7.53 -21.65 -15.38
C GLY A 60 -6.23 -20.88 -15.51
N SER A 61 -5.21 -21.29 -14.77
CA SER A 61 -3.86 -20.70 -14.80
C SER A 61 -2.80 -21.79 -14.77
N SER A 62 -1.80 -21.69 -15.64
CA SER A 62 -0.66 -22.60 -15.68
C SER A 62 0.33 -22.40 -14.54
N LYS A 63 0.18 -21.36 -13.72
CA LYS A 63 1.04 -21.06 -12.56
C LYS A 63 0.82 -22.01 -11.39
N TYR A 64 -0.35 -22.62 -11.32
CA TYR A 64 -0.75 -23.47 -10.21
C TYR A 64 -0.82 -24.95 -10.62
N GLN A 65 -0.53 -25.85 -9.71
CA GLN A 65 -0.73 -27.28 -9.91
C GLN A 65 -2.24 -27.62 -9.96
N GLU A 66 -3.05 -26.93 -9.14
CA GLU A 66 -4.50 -26.96 -9.25
C GLU A 66 -4.93 -25.82 -10.20
N HIS A 67 -4.91 -26.12 -11.50
CA HIS A 67 -5.05 -25.12 -12.55
C HIS A 67 -6.35 -24.30 -12.45
N TRP A 68 -7.45 -24.89 -12.02
CA TRP A 68 -8.76 -24.24 -12.04
C TRP A 68 -9.17 -23.69 -10.68
N GLY A 69 -9.52 -22.40 -10.67
CA GLY A 69 -10.17 -21.71 -9.56
C GLY A 69 -11.64 -21.41 -9.89
N TYR A 70 -12.52 -21.48 -8.87
CA TYR A 70 -13.94 -21.24 -8.99
C TYR A 70 -14.34 -20.09 -8.07
N PHE A 71 -14.98 -19.07 -8.65
CA PHE A 71 -15.23 -17.79 -8.00
C PHE A 71 -16.71 -17.40 -8.11
N PRO A 72 -17.58 -17.96 -7.25
CA PRO A 72 -18.98 -17.58 -7.17
C PRO A 72 -19.15 -16.23 -6.46
N SER A 73 -20.17 -15.48 -6.86
CA SER A 73 -20.67 -14.33 -6.12
C SER A 73 -22.18 -14.24 -6.18
N VAL A 74 -22.79 -13.76 -5.11
CA VAL A 74 -24.20 -13.49 -5.00
C VAL A 74 -24.42 -12.12 -4.36
N GLY A 75 -25.33 -11.36 -4.91
CA GLY A 75 -25.77 -10.08 -4.36
C GLY A 75 -27.28 -9.98 -4.38
N ALA A 76 -27.83 -9.44 -3.31
CA ALA A 76 -29.25 -9.14 -3.21
C ALA A 76 -29.42 -7.68 -2.79
N ALA A 77 -30.45 -7.04 -3.32
CA ALA A 77 -30.83 -5.70 -2.88
C ALA A 77 -32.36 -5.59 -2.78
N TRP A 78 -32.77 -4.82 -1.79
CA TRP A 78 -34.17 -4.49 -1.54
C TRP A 78 -34.33 -2.98 -1.63
N VAL A 79 -35.14 -2.55 -2.61
CA VAL A 79 -35.50 -1.14 -2.78
C VAL A 79 -36.73 -0.86 -1.88
N ILE A 80 -36.42 -0.48 -0.66
CA ILE A 80 -37.45 -0.30 0.39
C ILE A 80 -38.39 0.84 0.05
N SER A 81 -37.89 1.89 -0.62
CA SER A 81 -38.72 3.04 -1.04
C SER A 81 -39.85 2.67 -2.03
N GLU A 82 -39.75 1.54 -2.74
CA GLU A 82 -40.79 1.07 -3.66
C GLU A 82 -41.88 0.27 -2.97
N GLU A 83 -41.76 0.02 -1.66
CA GLU A 83 -42.78 -0.73 -0.92
C GLU A 83 -44.00 0.13 -0.58
N ASP A 84 -45.18 -0.52 -0.50
CA ASP A 84 -46.44 0.18 -0.27
C ASP A 84 -46.46 0.92 1.08
N PHE A 85 -45.82 0.37 2.11
CA PHE A 85 -45.72 1.02 3.43
C PHE A 85 -44.82 2.25 3.44
N MET A 86 -44.01 2.47 2.41
CA MET A 86 -43.14 3.64 2.29
C MET A 86 -43.77 4.79 1.47
N LYS A 87 -44.93 4.58 0.81
CA LYS A 87 -45.53 5.59 -0.06
C LYS A 87 -45.97 6.87 0.65
N ASP A 88 -46.36 6.78 1.92
CA ASP A 88 -46.85 7.94 2.69
C ASP A 88 -45.75 8.69 3.42
N GLN A 89 -44.54 8.15 3.52
CA GLN A 89 -43.41 8.82 4.10
C GLN A 89 -42.81 9.86 3.13
N LYS A 90 -42.21 10.95 3.66
CA LYS A 90 -41.67 12.06 2.87
C LYS A 90 -40.18 12.34 3.18
N PHE A 91 -39.54 11.49 3.97
CA PHE A 91 -38.15 11.70 4.38
C PHE A 91 -37.18 11.12 3.35
N PHE A 92 -37.42 9.90 2.89
CA PHE A 92 -36.58 9.27 1.89
C PHE A 92 -37.19 9.40 0.50
N ASP A 93 -36.46 9.97 -0.44
CA ASP A 93 -36.82 9.95 -1.87
C ASP A 93 -36.45 8.60 -2.49
N TYR A 94 -35.40 7.96 -1.97
CA TYR A 94 -34.94 6.63 -2.34
C TYR A 94 -34.31 5.96 -1.11
N LEU A 95 -34.56 4.66 -0.94
CA LEU A 95 -33.93 3.87 0.12
C LEU A 95 -33.74 2.44 -0.37
N LYS A 96 -32.49 1.99 -0.37
CA LYS A 96 -32.10 0.65 -0.80
C LYS A 96 -31.12 0.03 0.18
N LEU A 97 -31.45 -1.16 0.66
CA LEU A 97 -30.53 -2.04 1.39
C LEU A 97 -29.93 -3.06 0.42
N ARG A 98 -28.64 -3.33 0.53
CA ARG A 98 -27.97 -4.34 -0.27
C ARG A 98 -27.04 -5.19 0.58
N ALA A 99 -26.91 -6.45 0.19
CA ALA A 99 -25.95 -7.37 0.78
C ALA A 99 -25.35 -8.23 -0.33
N SER A 100 -24.07 -8.47 -0.25
CA SER A 100 -23.39 -9.33 -1.20
C SER A 100 -22.30 -10.16 -0.51
N TRP A 101 -22.08 -11.33 -1.07
CA TRP A 101 -20.94 -12.17 -0.79
C TRP A 101 -20.33 -12.62 -2.10
N GLY A 102 -18.99 -12.62 -2.13
CA GLY A 102 -18.28 -13.09 -3.31
C GLY A 102 -16.92 -13.68 -2.96
N ARG A 103 -16.50 -14.61 -3.79
CA ARG A 103 -15.16 -15.16 -3.78
C ARG A 103 -14.40 -14.70 -5.00
N LEU A 104 -13.19 -14.20 -4.79
CA LEU A 104 -12.25 -13.79 -5.82
C LEU A 104 -10.99 -14.65 -5.74
N GLY A 105 -10.35 -14.88 -6.88
CA GLY A 105 -9.03 -15.50 -6.96
C GLY A 105 -7.97 -14.46 -7.27
N ASN A 106 -6.80 -14.64 -6.71
CA ASN A 106 -5.62 -13.85 -7.05
C ASN A 106 -4.56 -14.78 -7.64
N ASP A 107 -4.01 -14.41 -8.80
CA ASP A 107 -2.95 -15.15 -9.49
C ASP A 107 -1.62 -14.38 -9.58
N HIS A 108 -1.42 -13.39 -8.70
CA HIS A 108 -0.18 -12.61 -8.58
C HIS A 108 0.96 -13.39 -7.91
N VAL A 109 1.12 -14.63 -8.27
CA VAL A 109 2.31 -15.44 -7.93
C VAL A 109 3.24 -15.46 -9.13
N ALA A 110 4.56 -15.51 -8.89
CA ALA A 110 5.50 -15.70 -9.99
C ALA A 110 5.30 -17.09 -10.61
N ALA A 111 5.50 -17.19 -11.92
CA ALA A 111 5.34 -18.48 -12.62
C ALA A 111 6.29 -19.56 -12.11
N SER A 112 7.41 -19.16 -11.50
CA SER A 112 8.44 -20.02 -10.90
C SER A 112 8.12 -20.50 -9.48
N ASP A 113 7.22 -19.85 -8.74
CA ASP A 113 7.04 -20.08 -7.30
C ASP A 113 6.52 -21.50 -6.97
N GLY A 114 5.81 -22.12 -7.89
CA GLY A 114 5.30 -23.49 -7.75
C GLY A 114 6.27 -24.58 -8.22
N PHE A 115 7.44 -24.23 -8.74
CA PHE A 115 8.38 -25.18 -9.34
C PHE A 115 9.71 -25.19 -8.60
N ALA A 116 10.31 -26.37 -8.47
CA ALA A 116 11.66 -26.51 -7.95
C ALA A 116 12.67 -25.84 -8.89
N SER A 117 13.57 -25.06 -8.34
CA SER A 117 14.68 -24.48 -9.10
C SER A 117 16.01 -25.07 -8.66
N ILE A 118 16.91 -25.22 -9.61
CA ILE A 118 18.25 -25.79 -9.40
C ILE A 118 19.28 -24.75 -9.82
N THR A 119 20.14 -24.37 -8.89
CA THR A 119 21.31 -23.54 -9.21
C THR A 119 22.46 -24.44 -9.67
N THR A 120 23.04 -24.10 -10.81
CA THR A 120 24.21 -24.79 -11.38
C THR A 120 25.36 -23.80 -11.56
N GLY A 121 26.54 -24.32 -11.85
CA GLY A 121 27.73 -23.50 -12.11
C GLY A 121 28.59 -23.26 -10.88
N ASN A 122 29.40 -22.19 -10.91
CA ASN A 122 30.44 -21.96 -9.89
C ASN A 122 29.89 -21.77 -8.48
N SER A 123 28.66 -21.24 -8.33
CA SER A 123 28.03 -21.05 -7.02
C SER A 123 27.58 -22.35 -6.36
N ALA A 124 27.44 -23.43 -7.13
CA ALA A 124 27.10 -24.76 -6.64
C ALA A 124 28.26 -25.76 -6.71
N SER A 125 29.45 -25.29 -7.10
CA SER A 125 30.63 -26.16 -7.25
C SER A 125 31.30 -26.45 -5.93
N GLY A 126 31.75 -27.70 -5.76
CA GLY A 126 32.58 -28.11 -4.63
C GLY A 126 34.08 -28.09 -5.00
N VAL A 127 34.92 -27.68 -4.05
CA VAL A 127 36.40 -27.70 -4.22
C VAL A 127 36.95 -28.87 -3.42
N PHE A 128 37.67 -29.75 -4.11
CA PHE A 128 38.39 -30.87 -3.51
C PHE A 128 39.89 -30.78 -3.88
N GLY A 129 40.71 -30.42 -2.91
CA GLY A 129 42.12 -30.10 -3.15
C GLY A 129 42.25 -28.87 -4.08
N ASN A 130 42.93 -29.01 -5.19
CA ASN A 130 43.13 -27.95 -6.19
C ASN A 130 42.14 -28.03 -7.37
N SER A 131 41.16 -28.89 -7.30
CA SER A 131 40.18 -29.11 -8.39
C SER A 131 38.79 -28.66 -7.98
N THR A 132 38.11 -27.94 -8.89
CA THR A 132 36.71 -27.54 -8.75
C THR A 132 35.83 -28.51 -9.52
N PHE A 133 34.86 -29.10 -8.85
CA PHE A 133 33.90 -30.00 -9.43
C PHE A 133 32.55 -29.28 -9.57
N PRO A 134 31.94 -29.29 -10.76
CA PRO A 134 30.62 -28.75 -10.94
C PRO A 134 29.61 -29.53 -10.13
N GLY A 135 28.72 -28.83 -9.46
CA GLY A 135 27.64 -29.39 -8.68
C GLY A 135 26.32 -28.74 -9.02
N TYR A 136 25.31 -29.11 -8.31
CA TYR A 136 24.00 -28.47 -8.33
C TYR A 136 23.52 -28.26 -6.91
N GLN A 137 22.76 -27.20 -6.69
CA GLN A 137 22.08 -26.91 -5.44
C GLN A 137 20.60 -26.72 -5.72
N ASN A 138 19.76 -27.38 -4.93
CA ASN A 138 18.34 -27.13 -4.93
C ASN A 138 18.09 -25.80 -4.20
N THR A 139 17.58 -24.80 -4.91
CA THR A 139 17.37 -23.46 -4.33
C THR A 139 15.92 -23.17 -3.96
N THR A 140 15.00 -23.96 -4.52
CA THR A 140 13.58 -23.86 -4.20
C THR A 140 12.98 -25.25 -4.15
N TYR A 141 12.31 -25.58 -3.07
CA TYR A 141 11.57 -26.83 -2.96
C TYR A 141 10.26 -26.74 -3.72
N PHE A 142 9.84 -27.88 -4.29
CA PHE A 142 8.51 -27.98 -4.90
C PHE A 142 7.44 -27.68 -3.85
N SER A 143 6.59 -26.69 -4.12
CA SER A 143 5.43 -26.38 -3.31
C SER A 143 4.14 -26.55 -4.13
N TYR A 144 3.15 -27.22 -3.53
CA TYR A 144 1.84 -27.38 -4.15
C TYR A 144 1.03 -26.10 -3.95
N LEU A 145 1.20 -25.13 -4.86
CA LEU A 145 0.47 -23.87 -4.80
C LEU A 145 -0.94 -24.01 -5.36
N LYS A 146 -1.87 -23.41 -4.64
CA LYS A 146 -3.30 -23.26 -4.99
C LYS A 146 -3.62 -21.80 -5.16
N TRP A 147 -4.75 -21.53 -5.79
CA TRP A 147 -5.32 -20.19 -5.88
C TRP A 147 -5.45 -19.55 -4.49
N GLU A 148 -4.93 -18.35 -4.37
CA GLU A 148 -5.24 -17.48 -3.24
C GLU A 148 -6.69 -17.04 -3.36
N LEU A 149 -7.44 -17.13 -2.27
CA LEU A 149 -8.87 -16.85 -2.25
C LEU A 149 -9.16 -15.63 -1.38
N VAL A 150 -9.98 -14.73 -1.89
CA VAL A 150 -10.49 -13.59 -1.15
C VAL A 150 -12.01 -13.73 -1.04
N ASP A 151 -12.50 -14.01 0.16
CA ASP A 151 -13.93 -14.02 0.46
C ASP A 151 -14.32 -12.64 0.99
N GLU A 152 -15.23 -11.96 0.33
CA GLU A 152 -15.72 -10.65 0.72
C GLU A 152 -17.23 -10.70 1.00
N THR A 153 -17.61 -10.15 2.14
CA THR A 153 -19.01 -9.84 2.48
C THR A 153 -19.13 -8.33 2.56
N ASN A 154 -20.14 -7.78 1.86
CA ASN A 154 -20.44 -6.37 1.88
C ASN A 154 -21.92 -6.18 2.23
N VAL A 155 -22.20 -5.22 3.13
CA VAL A 155 -23.56 -4.77 3.44
C VAL A 155 -23.61 -3.27 3.24
N GLY A 156 -24.52 -2.82 2.39
CA GLY A 156 -24.59 -1.42 1.98
C GLY A 156 -25.99 -0.84 2.11
N LEU A 157 -26.04 0.43 2.44
CA LEU A 157 -27.24 1.24 2.50
C LEU A 157 -27.09 2.44 1.55
N ASN A 158 -27.97 2.55 0.58
CA ASN A 158 -28.06 3.71 -0.30
C ASN A 158 -29.35 4.45 -0.01
N PHE A 159 -29.29 5.75 0.22
CA PHE A 159 -30.49 6.55 0.32
C PHE A 159 -30.32 7.94 -0.25
N SER A 160 -31.42 8.51 -0.71
CA SER A 160 -31.52 9.93 -1.03
C SER A 160 -32.65 10.59 -0.26
N THR A 161 -32.49 11.87 0.01
CA THR A 161 -33.44 12.69 0.76
C THR A 161 -33.38 14.16 0.31
N PHE A 162 -34.30 14.98 0.80
CA PHE A 162 -34.43 16.39 0.43
C PHE A 162 -34.67 16.63 -1.07
N LYS A 163 -35.53 15.81 -1.70
CA LYS A 163 -35.79 15.83 -3.14
C LYS A 163 -34.55 15.52 -3.97
N ASN A 164 -33.87 14.42 -3.59
CA ASN A 164 -32.63 13.91 -4.19
C ASN A 164 -31.44 14.88 -4.10
N ARG A 165 -31.48 15.87 -3.19
CA ARG A 165 -30.35 16.77 -2.99
C ARG A 165 -29.21 16.09 -2.23
N LEU A 166 -29.52 15.35 -1.18
CA LEU A 166 -28.55 14.53 -0.45
C LEU A 166 -28.65 13.09 -0.91
N ASN A 167 -27.51 12.56 -1.37
CA ASN A 167 -27.33 11.15 -1.69
C ASN A 167 -26.25 10.58 -0.77
N VAL A 168 -26.56 9.45 -0.17
CA VAL A 168 -25.68 8.78 0.79
C VAL A 168 -25.48 7.33 0.38
N ASP A 169 -24.24 6.93 0.31
CA ASP A 169 -23.82 5.54 0.15
C ASP A 169 -22.95 5.15 1.35
N LEU A 170 -23.39 4.16 2.11
CA LEU A 170 -22.67 3.61 3.26
C LEU A 170 -22.49 2.12 3.06
N ASP A 171 -21.26 1.66 3.09
CA ASP A 171 -20.86 0.27 2.96
C ASP A 171 -20.05 -0.19 4.16
N TYR A 172 -20.37 -1.37 4.67
CA TYR A 172 -19.50 -2.13 5.54
C TYR A 172 -18.97 -3.34 4.77
N PHE A 173 -17.66 -3.51 4.76
CA PHE A 173 -17.01 -4.64 4.12
C PHE A 173 -16.22 -5.48 5.12
N TYR A 174 -16.24 -6.79 4.88
CA TYR A 174 -15.44 -7.78 5.58
C TYR A 174 -14.79 -8.68 4.53
N ARG A 175 -13.48 -8.47 4.32
CA ARG A 175 -12.69 -9.16 3.29
C ARG A 175 -11.65 -10.03 3.95
N LEU A 176 -11.79 -11.35 3.79
CA LEU A 176 -10.87 -12.33 4.33
C LEU A 176 -10.09 -13.00 3.19
N THR A 177 -8.82 -12.64 3.06
CA THR A 177 -7.89 -13.39 2.22
C THR A 177 -7.57 -14.71 2.91
N LYS A 178 -7.86 -15.81 2.23
CA LYS A 178 -7.57 -17.18 2.62
C LYS A 178 -6.53 -17.75 1.68
N ARG A 179 -5.71 -18.66 2.18
CA ARG A 179 -4.65 -19.27 1.38
C ARG A 179 -3.68 -18.24 0.79
N ALA A 180 -3.43 -17.13 1.51
CA ALA A 180 -2.40 -16.18 1.09
C ALA A 180 -1.06 -16.93 0.97
N VAL A 181 -0.38 -16.72 -0.15
CA VAL A 181 0.94 -17.32 -0.37
C VAL A 181 1.94 -16.58 0.49
N ILE A 182 2.52 -17.30 1.42
CA ILE A 182 3.60 -16.82 2.28
C ILE A 182 4.77 -17.77 2.19
N SER A 183 5.96 -17.24 2.40
CA SER A 183 7.22 -17.96 2.21
C SER A 183 8.02 -17.98 3.51
N PRO A 184 7.60 -18.79 4.51
CA PRO A 184 8.36 -18.92 5.75
C PRO A 184 9.70 -19.60 5.50
N ARG A 185 10.71 -19.23 6.29
CA ARG A 185 11.98 -19.97 6.33
C ARG A 185 11.77 -21.31 7.03
N LEU A 186 12.36 -22.34 6.47
CA LEU A 186 12.31 -23.68 7.07
C LEU A 186 13.16 -23.72 8.35
N PRO A 187 12.71 -24.43 9.39
CA PRO A 187 13.54 -24.68 10.57
C PRO A 187 14.85 -25.37 10.17
N PHE A 188 15.96 -24.92 10.77
CA PHE A 188 17.30 -25.49 10.54
C PHE A 188 17.87 -25.33 9.12
N SER A 189 17.20 -24.56 8.24
CA SER A 189 17.65 -24.24 6.88
C SER A 189 17.42 -22.76 6.59
N ASN A 190 18.21 -22.21 5.67
CA ASN A 190 17.95 -20.88 5.12
C ASN A 190 16.95 -20.90 3.97
N ASP A 191 16.48 -22.09 3.61
CA ASP A 191 15.56 -22.26 2.52
C ASP A 191 14.17 -21.71 2.85
N VAL A 192 13.47 -21.29 1.82
CA VAL A 192 12.15 -20.69 1.89
C VAL A 192 11.17 -21.59 1.17
N LEU A 193 10.06 -21.93 1.80
CA LEU A 193 9.01 -22.75 1.20
C LEU A 193 7.75 -21.92 1.00
N ALA A 194 7.48 -21.50 -0.24
CA ALA A 194 6.23 -20.82 -0.58
C ALA A 194 5.03 -21.75 -0.42
N GLY A 195 3.95 -21.27 0.19
CA GLY A 195 2.75 -22.06 0.37
C GLY A 195 1.53 -21.22 0.79
N ASN A 196 0.36 -21.80 0.61
CA ASN A 196 -0.93 -21.14 0.87
C ASN A 196 -1.35 -21.21 2.36
N TYR A 197 -0.55 -20.65 3.25
CA TYR A 197 -0.72 -20.77 4.70
C TYR A 197 -1.42 -19.58 5.34
N GLY A 198 -1.34 -18.39 4.70
CA GLY A 198 -1.75 -17.12 5.30
C GLY A 198 -3.26 -16.89 5.33
N LYS A 199 -3.72 -16.17 6.36
CA LYS A 199 -5.04 -15.55 6.41
C LYS A 199 -4.89 -14.10 6.84
N ILE A 200 -5.43 -13.18 6.04
CA ILE A 200 -5.36 -11.74 6.27
C ILE A 200 -6.78 -11.17 6.21
N LEU A 201 -7.14 -10.42 7.22
CA LEU A 201 -8.44 -9.75 7.31
C LEU A 201 -8.28 -8.25 7.01
N ASN A 202 -9.10 -7.75 6.10
CA ASN A 202 -9.37 -6.35 5.90
C ASN A 202 -10.85 -6.11 6.17
N SER A 203 -11.18 -5.20 7.07
CA SER A 203 -12.58 -4.84 7.37
C SER A 203 -12.68 -3.35 7.63
N GLY A 204 -13.84 -2.79 7.30
CA GLY A 204 -14.01 -1.35 7.44
C GLY A 204 -15.35 -0.88 6.91
N PHE A 205 -15.44 0.42 6.74
CA PHE A 205 -16.60 1.04 6.12
C PHE A 205 -16.17 2.14 5.15
N ASP A 206 -16.98 2.31 4.12
CA ASP A 206 -16.89 3.38 3.14
C ASP A 206 -18.16 4.22 3.19
N LEU A 207 -18.00 5.53 3.25
CA LEU A 207 -19.10 6.49 3.26
C LEU A 207 -18.89 7.50 2.14
N SER A 208 -19.90 7.66 1.29
CA SER A 208 -19.97 8.73 0.30
C SER A 208 -21.22 9.57 0.54
N LEU A 209 -21.03 10.87 0.71
CA LEU A 209 -22.08 11.86 0.84
C LEU A 209 -22.00 12.82 -0.34
N ASN A 210 -23.09 12.99 -1.06
CA ASN A 210 -23.16 13.93 -2.18
C ASN A 210 -24.38 14.83 -2.00
N TRP A 211 -24.12 16.12 -1.85
CA TRP A 211 -25.12 17.16 -1.79
C TRP A 211 -25.11 17.96 -3.08
N ASN A 212 -26.24 18.05 -3.77
CA ASN A 212 -26.41 18.83 -5.00
C ASN A 212 -27.62 19.74 -4.83
N ASP A 213 -27.43 21.05 -5.04
CA ASP A 213 -28.52 22.00 -4.94
C ASP A 213 -28.27 23.22 -5.85
N ASN A 214 -29.29 24.07 -5.95
CA ASN A 214 -29.24 25.31 -6.68
C ASN A 214 -29.88 26.44 -5.90
N ILE A 215 -29.29 27.62 -5.97
CA ILE A 215 -29.84 28.86 -5.41
C ILE A 215 -30.28 29.75 -6.58
N GLY A 216 -31.60 29.92 -6.71
CA GLY A 216 -32.16 30.63 -7.85
C GLY A 216 -31.97 29.85 -9.17
N ARG A 217 -31.78 30.59 -10.27
CA ARG A 217 -31.62 29.99 -11.62
C ARG A 217 -30.17 29.82 -12.05
N ASP A 218 -29.28 30.62 -11.52
CA ASP A 218 -27.94 30.83 -12.07
C ASP A 218 -26.83 30.19 -11.22
N PHE A 219 -27.08 29.88 -9.96
CA PHE A 219 -26.08 29.31 -9.07
C PHE A 219 -26.39 27.86 -8.72
N LYS A 220 -25.49 26.95 -9.08
CA LYS A 220 -25.54 25.53 -8.75
C LYS A 220 -24.30 25.15 -7.97
N TYR A 221 -24.47 24.30 -6.98
CA TYR A 221 -23.34 23.79 -6.22
C TYR A 221 -23.49 22.31 -5.90
N ASN A 222 -22.37 21.64 -5.82
CA ASN A 222 -22.27 20.26 -5.35
C ASN A 222 -21.15 20.16 -4.31
N LEU A 223 -21.41 19.39 -3.26
CA LEU A 223 -20.47 19.05 -2.23
C LEU A 223 -20.45 17.53 -2.06
N GLY A 224 -19.30 16.93 -2.35
CA GLY A 224 -19.03 15.52 -2.13
C GLY A 224 -18.09 15.32 -0.94
N VAL A 225 -18.36 14.36 -0.08
CA VAL A 225 -17.47 13.92 1.00
C VAL A 225 -17.36 12.42 0.94
N ASN A 226 -16.13 11.92 0.84
CA ASN A 226 -15.81 10.50 0.88
C ASN A 226 -14.97 10.20 2.12
N LEU A 227 -15.33 9.16 2.86
CA LEU A 227 -14.61 8.67 4.02
C LEU A 227 -14.46 7.16 3.88
N SER A 228 -13.25 6.66 4.11
CA SER A 228 -12.99 5.22 4.20
C SER A 228 -12.21 4.92 5.48
N TYR A 229 -12.67 3.91 6.21
CA TYR A 229 -11.97 3.36 7.36
C TYR A 229 -11.57 1.94 7.06
N LEU A 230 -10.30 1.62 7.24
CA LEU A 230 -9.72 0.30 7.02
C LEU A 230 -9.03 -0.21 8.28
N LYS A 231 -9.30 -1.44 8.64
CA LYS A 231 -8.57 -2.19 9.65
C LYS A 231 -8.00 -3.45 9.02
N ASN A 232 -6.68 -3.50 8.90
CA ASN A 232 -5.94 -4.68 8.45
C ASN A 232 -5.52 -5.53 9.65
N LYS A 233 -5.54 -6.86 9.51
CA LYS A 233 -5.10 -7.78 10.56
C LYS A 233 -4.63 -9.11 10.00
N VAL A 234 -3.43 -9.52 10.33
CA VAL A 234 -2.97 -10.89 10.12
C VAL A 234 -3.71 -11.83 11.08
N LYS A 235 -4.41 -12.83 10.54
CA LYS A 235 -5.21 -13.79 11.31
C LYS A 235 -4.50 -15.10 11.56
N ASP A 236 -3.70 -15.55 10.58
CA ASP A 236 -3.04 -16.86 10.62
C ASP A 236 -1.82 -16.83 9.70
N LEU A 237 -0.77 -17.51 10.08
CA LEU A 237 0.47 -17.65 9.33
C LEU A 237 0.89 -19.14 9.25
N GLY A 238 -0.10 -20.04 9.10
CA GLY A 238 0.18 -21.48 9.01
C GLY A 238 0.67 -22.10 10.32
N GLY A 239 0.18 -21.59 11.45
CA GLY A 239 0.57 -22.02 12.80
C GLY A 239 1.79 -21.28 13.37
N LEU A 240 2.43 -20.41 12.61
CA LEU A 240 3.49 -19.55 13.11
C LEU A 240 2.91 -18.32 13.82
N SER A 241 3.53 -17.88 14.91
CA SER A 241 3.16 -16.64 15.60
C SER A 241 3.54 -15.39 14.80
N SER A 242 4.65 -15.47 14.07
CA SER A 242 5.16 -14.37 13.24
C SER A 242 6.09 -14.86 12.13
N ILE A 243 6.23 -14.05 11.09
CA ILE A 243 7.25 -14.19 10.04
C ILE A 243 8.02 -12.87 10.00
N LYS A 244 9.32 -12.95 10.32
CA LYS A 244 10.22 -11.80 10.32
C LYS A 244 10.74 -11.58 8.90
N GLY A 245 10.41 -10.41 8.33
CA GLY A 245 11.11 -9.86 7.17
C GLY A 245 12.24 -8.98 7.64
N GLY A 246 13.35 -8.79 7.28
CA GLY A 246 14.50 -8.04 7.82
C GLY A 246 14.16 -6.87 8.74
N LYS A 247 13.27 -5.97 8.30
CA LYS A 247 12.91 -4.71 8.99
C LYS A 247 11.43 -4.62 9.34
N THR A 248 10.62 -5.49 8.78
CA THR A 248 9.19 -5.61 9.04
C THR A 248 8.86 -6.98 9.60
N ILE A 249 7.68 -7.11 10.16
CA ILE A 249 7.16 -8.37 10.70
C ILE A 249 5.70 -8.54 10.30
N ASN A 250 5.35 -9.75 9.90
CA ASN A 250 3.98 -10.21 9.86
C ASN A 250 3.72 -11.02 11.14
N MET A 251 2.92 -10.49 12.05
CA MET A 251 2.62 -11.11 13.35
C MET A 251 1.11 -11.31 13.48
N VAL A 252 0.70 -12.49 13.94
CA VAL A 252 -0.71 -12.80 14.19
C VAL A 252 -1.30 -11.77 15.17
N GLY A 253 -2.41 -11.17 14.76
CA GLY A 253 -3.10 -10.13 15.55
C GLY A 253 -2.68 -8.70 15.25
N LYS A 254 -1.59 -8.46 14.52
CA LYS A 254 -1.10 -7.15 14.10
C LYS A 254 -1.40 -6.88 12.63
N GLU A 255 -1.13 -5.67 12.18
CA GLU A 255 -1.21 -5.29 10.77
C GLU A 255 -0.09 -5.94 9.95
N MET A 256 -0.36 -6.17 8.67
CA MET A 256 0.62 -6.73 7.76
C MET A 256 1.78 -5.74 7.55
N ASN A 257 3.01 -6.29 7.39
CA ASN A 257 4.24 -5.52 7.17
C ASN A 257 4.48 -4.43 8.23
N SER A 258 4.15 -4.72 9.50
CA SER A 258 4.43 -3.80 10.61
C SER A 258 5.92 -3.58 10.79
N TYR A 259 6.35 -2.35 11.06
CA TYR A 259 7.74 -2.05 11.43
C TYR A 259 8.13 -2.80 12.68
N TYR A 260 9.32 -3.42 12.65
CA TYR A 260 9.79 -4.27 13.73
C TYR A 260 11.20 -3.88 14.16
N GLY A 261 11.31 -3.36 15.37
CA GLY A 261 12.57 -2.79 15.84
C GLY A 261 12.53 -2.37 17.31
N TYR A 262 13.47 -1.54 17.69
CA TYR A 262 13.69 -1.12 19.07
C TYR A 262 12.92 0.17 19.36
N LYS A 263 12.25 0.22 20.50
CA LYS A 263 11.58 1.42 20.96
C LYS A 263 12.55 2.31 21.73
N VAL A 264 12.74 3.53 21.26
CA VAL A 264 13.48 4.56 21.97
C VAL A 264 12.60 5.11 23.08
N VAL A 265 13.08 5.02 24.32
CA VAL A 265 12.39 5.53 25.52
C VAL A 265 12.97 6.84 26.02
N GLY A 266 14.13 7.23 25.52
CA GLY A 266 14.78 8.50 25.88
C GLY A 266 16.19 8.60 25.35
N VAL A 267 16.92 9.55 25.93
CA VAL A 267 18.33 9.82 25.67
C VAL A 267 19.03 9.91 27.02
N TYR A 268 20.18 9.23 27.15
CA TYR A 268 20.99 9.32 28.36
C TYR A 268 21.41 10.77 28.65
N GLN A 269 21.19 11.24 29.88
CA GLN A 269 21.35 12.63 30.22
C GLN A 269 22.71 12.92 30.87
N THR A 270 23.23 12.02 31.73
CA THR A 270 24.45 12.25 32.48
C THR A 270 25.38 11.03 32.44
N LEU A 271 26.65 11.23 32.80
CA LEU A 271 27.61 10.13 32.92
C LEU A 271 27.25 9.19 34.08
N GLU A 272 26.70 9.74 35.15
CA GLU A 272 26.23 8.95 36.30
C GLU A 272 25.11 8.01 35.88
N GLU A 273 24.11 8.48 35.11
CA GLU A 273 23.05 7.65 34.55
C GLU A 273 23.62 6.50 33.68
N CYS A 274 24.62 6.81 32.83
CA CYS A 274 25.29 5.78 32.03
C CYS A 274 26.08 4.78 32.87
N ALA A 275 26.69 5.21 33.95
CA ALA A 275 27.47 4.35 34.84
C ALA A 275 26.61 3.42 35.71
N GLU A 276 25.39 3.84 36.03
CA GLU A 276 24.44 3.05 36.80
C GLU A 276 23.63 2.05 35.95
N ASP A 277 23.52 2.27 34.63
CA ASP A 277 22.77 1.43 33.72
C ASP A 277 23.67 0.33 33.13
N PRO A 278 23.41 -0.97 33.44
CA PRO A 278 24.20 -2.09 32.91
C PRO A 278 24.26 -2.13 31.39
N ILE A 279 23.15 -1.73 30.72
CA ILE A 279 23.08 -1.66 29.26
C ILE A 279 24.05 -0.62 28.72
N ALA A 280 24.08 0.56 29.35
CA ALA A 280 24.97 1.63 28.94
C ALA A 280 26.44 1.25 29.14
N VAL A 281 26.77 0.62 30.27
CA VAL A 281 28.12 0.14 30.56
C VAL A 281 28.57 -0.91 29.55
N ALA A 282 27.75 -1.93 29.29
CA ALA A 282 28.06 -3.01 28.35
C ALA A 282 28.29 -2.53 26.90
N ASN A 283 27.61 -1.44 26.50
CA ASN A 283 27.67 -0.90 25.13
C ASN A 283 28.52 0.39 25.01
N ASN A 284 29.21 0.81 26.07
CA ASN A 284 30.01 2.03 26.13
C ASN A 284 29.24 3.28 25.71
N LEU A 285 28.00 3.40 26.20
CA LEU A 285 27.12 4.52 25.89
C LEU A 285 27.52 5.75 26.69
N VAL A 286 27.22 6.90 26.14
CA VAL A 286 27.52 8.20 26.74
C VAL A 286 26.27 9.09 26.70
N PRO A 287 26.25 10.18 27.50
CA PRO A 287 25.15 11.15 27.39
C PRO A 287 24.91 11.61 25.96
N GLY A 288 23.64 11.65 25.55
CA GLY A 288 23.23 11.93 24.18
C GLY A 288 22.99 10.69 23.30
N ASP A 289 23.32 9.47 23.74
CA ASP A 289 22.97 8.23 23.08
C ASP A 289 21.52 7.82 23.40
N PHE A 290 20.88 7.04 22.51
CA PHE A 290 19.53 6.52 22.73
C PHE A 290 19.48 5.51 23.88
N LYS A 291 18.44 5.62 24.69
CA LYS A 291 18.02 4.63 25.65
C LYS A 291 16.87 3.81 25.03
N TYR A 292 17.09 2.51 24.88
CA TYR A 292 16.08 1.60 24.36
C TYR A 292 15.29 0.92 25.49
N GLU A 293 14.08 0.51 25.19
CA GLU A 293 13.26 -0.31 26.08
C GLU A 293 13.81 -1.74 26.11
N ASP A 294 14.19 -2.19 27.30
CA ASP A 294 14.51 -3.58 27.61
C ASP A 294 13.16 -4.28 27.90
N VAL A 295 12.70 -5.09 26.96
CA VAL A 295 11.34 -5.68 26.99
C VAL A 295 11.27 -6.89 27.92
N ASN A 296 12.35 -7.68 27.97
CA ASN A 296 12.42 -8.91 28.77
C ASN A 296 13.09 -8.70 30.14
N GLY A 297 13.74 -7.55 30.38
CA GLY A 297 14.36 -7.17 31.66
C GLY A 297 15.67 -7.90 31.97
N ASP A 298 16.40 -8.35 30.93
CA ASP A 298 17.64 -9.08 31.08
C ASP A 298 18.91 -8.19 31.08
N ASN A 299 18.73 -6.88 30.92
CA ASN A 299 19.78 -5.86 30.79
C ASN A 299 20.67 -6.01 29.54
N VAL A 300 20.13 -6.62 28.48
CA VAL A 300 20.80 -6.74 27.17
C VAL A 300 19.84 -6.28 26.10
N ILE A 301 20.23 -5.35 25.23
CA ILE A 301 19.39 -4.95 24.08
C ILE A 301 19.76 -5.79 22.87
N ASP A 302 18.92 -6.77 22.58
CA ASP A 302 19.13 -7.71 21.48
C ASP A 302 17.86 -7.96 20.64
N GLY A 303 17.79 -9.12 19.94
CA GLY A 303 16.66 -9.46 19.06
C GLY A 303 15.34 -9.66 19.77
N ASP A 304 15.35 -9.94 21.08
CA ASP A 304 14.16 -10.21 21.89
C ASP A 304 13.49 -8.93 22.40
N ASP A 305 14.20 -7.77 22.35
CA ASP A 305 13.65 -6.45 22.67
C ASP A 305 12.96 -5.77 21.49
N ARG A 306 12.98 -6.42 20.33
CA ARG A 306 12.27 -5.87 19.16
C ARG A 306 10.78 -5.99 19.33
N GLN A 307 10.08 -4.91 19.04
CA GLN A 307 8.61 -4.85 19.10
C GLN A 307 8.02 -4.19 17.86
N VAL A 308 6.71 -4.29 17.70
CA VAL A 308 5.99 -3.60 16.61
C VAL A 308 5.96 -2.11 16.91
N LEU A 309 6.50 -1.33 15.99
CA LEU A 309 6.64 0.13 16.12
C LEU A 309 5.53 0.89 15.39
N GLY A 310 4.82 0.24 14.47
CA GLY A 310 3.75 0.82 13.70
C GLY A 310 3.58 0.18 12.33
N SER A 311 2.74 0.76 11.47
CA SER A 311 2.41 0.25 10.14
C SER A 311 2.23 1.39 9.14
N TYR A 312 2.53 1.13 7.87
CA TYR A 312 2.30 2.07 6.78
C TYR A 312 0.82 2.18 6.39
N ILE A 313 0.01 1.20 6.72
CA ILE A 313 -1.39 1.14 6.31
C ILE A 313 -2.19 2.24 7.02
N PRO A 314 -2.79 3.21 6.28
CA PRO A 314 -3.61 4.24 6.90
C PRO A 314 -4.93 3.64 7.40
N ASN A 315 -5.41 4.12 8.56
CA ASN A 315 -6.71 3.73 9.09
C ASN A 315 -7.85 4.51 8.45
N PHE A 316 -7.64 5.79 8.15
CA PHE A 316 -8.63 6.64 7.49
C PHE A 316 -8.08 7.28 6.23
N THR A 317 -8.89 7.27 5.18
CA THR A 317 -8.71 8.11 4.01
C THR A 317 -9.97 8.95 3.79
N TYR A 318 -9.80 10.19 3.36
CA TYR A 318 -10.91 11.11 3.16
C TYR A 318 -10.66 12.05 2.00
N GLY A 319 -11.75 12.49 1.39
CA GLY A 319 -11.74 13.48 0.31
C GLY A 319 -12.96 14.37 0.37
N ILE A 320 -12.78 15.63 -0.03
CA ILE A 320 -13.86 16.61 -0.19
C ILE A 320 -13.78 17.14 -1.62
N ASN A 321 -14.91 17.12 -2.30
CA ASN A 321 -15.07 17.65 -3.65
C ASN A 321 -16.11 18.78 -3.59
N LEU A 322 -15.78 19.94 -4.10
CA LEU A 322 -16.67 21.10 -4.18
C LEU A 322 -16.72 21.59 -5.61
N GLY A 323 -17.91 21.65 -6.17
CA GLY A 323 -18.17 22.25 -7.46
C GLY A 323 -19.15 23.41 -7.33
N LEU A 324 -18.84 24.53 -7.93
CA LEU A 324 -19.67 25.73 -7.98
C LEU A 324 -19.83 26.15 -9.42
N ASN A 325 -21.05 26.42 -9.84
CA ASN A 325 -21.37 26.95 -11.17
C ASN A 325 -22.23 28.19 -11.03
N TRP A 326 -21.74 29.32 -11.53
CA TRP A 326 -22.46 30.59 -11.54
C TRP A 326 -22.46 31.21 -12.94
N LYS A 327 -23.59 31.11 -13.63
CA LYS A 327 -23.71 31.59 -15.04
C LYS A 327 -22.65 30.92 -15.93
N ASN A 328 -21.64 31.70 -16.30
CA ASN A 328 -20.55 31.27 -17.19
C ASN A 328 -19.28 30.83 -16.42
N LEU A 329 -19.28 31.02 -15.11
CA LEU A 329 -18.13 30.68 -14.24
C LEU A 329 -18.34 29.31 -13.59
N ASP A 330 -17.33 28.47 -13.64
CA ASP A 330 -17.27 27.19 -12.94
C ASP A 330 -16.02 27.14 -12.05
N PHE A 331 -16.18 26.57 -10.87
CA PHE A 331 -15.09 26.33 -9.92
C PHE A 331 -15.18 24.89 -9.42
N GLU A 332 -14.05 24.20 -9.42
CA GLU A 332 -13.93 22.85 -8.89
C GLU A 332 -12.75 22.78 -7.92
N LEU A 333 -12.96 22.10 -6.80
CA LEU A 333 -11.95 21.79 -5.79
C LEU A 333 -12.03 20.32 -5.45
N THR A 334 -10.91 19.63 -5.51
CA THR A 334 -10.78 18.25 -5.06
C THR A 334 -9.67 18.17 -4.02
N THR A 335 -9.96 17.51 -2.91
CA THR A 335 -9.00 17.29 -1.83
C THR A 335 -8.81 15.80 -1.55
N TYR A 336 -7.71 15.46 -0.93
CA TYR A 336 -7.43 14.12 -0.46
C TYR A 336 -6.58 14.16 0.81
N GLY A 337 -6.82 13.27 1.73
CA GLY A 337 -6.03 13.11 2.93
C GLY A 337 -6.10 11.70 3.49
N GLN A 338 -5.15 11.38 4.35
CA GLN A 338 -5.12 10.13 5.11
C GLN A 338 -4.60 10.35 6.52
N THR A 339 -4.97 9.45 7.43
CA THR A 339 -4.46 9.44 8.81
C THR A 339 -4.31 8.02 9.35
N GLY A 340 -3.47 7.87 10.37
CA GLY A 340 -3.24 6.64 11.11
C GLY A 340 -2.16 5.74 10.53
N GLY A 341 -1.61 6.05 9.35
CA GLY A 341 -0.43 5.38 8.81
C GLY A 341 0.87 5.98 9.34
N GLN A 342 1.94 5.24 9.23
CA GLN A 342 3.29 5.67 9.59
C GLN A 342 4.26 5.35 8.46
N ILE A 343 5.34 6.13 8.36
CA ILE A 343 6.47 5.84 7.46
C ILE A 343 7.73 5.61 8.27
N TYR A 344 8.63 4.80 7.75
CA TYR A 344 9.99 4.72 8.25
C TYR A 344 10.90 5.62 7.41
N ASN A 345 11.42 6.69 8.01
CA ASN A 345 12.27 7.65 7.33
C ASN A 345 13.70 7.10 7.20
N ARG A 346 13.90 6.16 6.28
CA ARG A 346 15.19 5.50 6.03
C ARG A 346 16.20 6.46 5.43
N LYS A 347 15.77 7.38 4.59
CA LYS A 347 16.62 8.44 4.03
C LYS A 347 17.28 9.25 5.14
N ARG A 348 16.52 9.63 6.18
CA ARG A 348 17.02 10.34 7.34
C ARG A 348 17.98 9.46 8.15
N ALA A 349 17.61 8.19 8.39
CA ALA A 349 18.46 7.24 9.12
C ALA A 349 19.81 7.03 8.40
N LEU A 350 19.82 6.80 7.10
CA LEU A 350 21.04 6.61 6.32
C LEU A 350 21.92 7.87 6.29
N ARG A 351 21.30 9.05 6.18
CA ARG A 351 22.02 10.32 6.20
C ARG A 351 22.70 10.56 7.54
N TYR A 352 22.02 10.26 8.64
CA TYR A 352 22.57 10.44 9.98
C TYR A 352 23.67 9.44 10.33
N ALA A 353 23.65 8.25 9.76
CA ALA A 353 24.68 7.23 9.97
C ALA A 353 26.04 7.57 9.34
N GLN A 354 26.13 8.65 8.55
CA GLN A 354 27.36 8.99 7.81
C GLN A 354 27.93 10.33 8.25
N SER A 355 29.21 10.34 8.59
CA SER A 355 29.93 11.55 9.03
C SER A 355 30.08 12.64 7.97
N ASN A 356 29.91 12.28 6.68
CA ASN A 356 30.15 13.19 5.55
C ASN A 356 28.87 13.88 5.05
N TYR A 357 27.71 13.62 5.67
CA TYR A 357 26.43 14.22 5.28
C TYR A 357 25.99 15.27 6.31
N ASN A 358 25.35 16.31 5.82
CA ASN A 358 24.67 17.27 6.68
C ASN A 358 23.35 16.67 7.20
N PHE A 359 23.09 16.82 8.49
CA PHE A 359 21.76 16.54 9.03
C PHE A 359 20.83 17.74 8.83
N ASP A 360 19.54 17.48 8.94
CA ASP A 360 18.51 18.50 8.71
C ASP A 360 18.47 19.55 9.84
N LYS A 361 17.84 20.69 9.52
CA LYS A 361 17.67 21.81 10.44
C LYS A 361 16.97 21.38 11.75
N ALA A 362 15.95 20.51 11.64
CA ALA A 362 15.18 20.05 12.81
C ALA A 362 16.08 19.28 13.79
N GLN A 363 17.00 18.44 13.29
CA GLN A 363 17.96 17.75 14.12
C GLN A 363 18.96 18.73 14.76
N TYR A 364 19.43 19.72 14.01
CA TYR A 364 20.34 20.72 14.56
C TYR A 364 19.71 21.51 15.71
N GLU A 365 18.47 21.92 15.56
CA GLU A 365 17.75 22.74 16.55
C GLU A 365 17.32 21.94 17.80
N ASN A 366 16.96 20.67 17.63
CA ASN A 366 16.36 19.86 18.69
C ASN A 366 17.30 18.80 19.29
N ARG A 367 18.55 18.69 18.81
CA ARG A 367 19.51 17.69 19.30
C ARG A 367 19.83 17.87 20.77
N TRP A 368 20.19 16.81 21.42
CA TRP A 368 20.74 16.86 22.77
C TRP A 368 22.06 17.64 22.77
N THR A 369 22.17 18.65 23.62
CA THR A 369 23.35 19.53 23.78
C THR A 369 23.87 19.55 25.22
N GLY A 370 23.23 18.83 26.12
CA GLY A 370 23.55 18.71 27.54
C GLY A 370 22.35 18.26 28.36
N PRO A 371 22.54 17.92 29.62
CA PRO A 371 21.49 17.44 30.52
C PRO A 371 20.29 18.38 30.51
N GLY A 372 19.07 17.79 30.29
CA GLY A 372 17.81 18.53 30.28
C GLY A 372 17.50 19.28 28.99
N SER A 373 18.36 19.30 27.98
CA SER A 373 18.08 19.98 26.71
C SER A 373 16.97 19.29 25.90
N THR A 374 16.97 17.98 25.85
CA THR A 374 15.94 17.15 25.22
C THR A 374 16.06 15.70 25.70
N ASN A 375 14.92 14.96 25.71
CA ASN A 375 14.90 13.52 25.93
C ASN A 375 14.41 12.74 24.71
N SER A 376 14.29 13.39 23.55
CA SER A 376 13.74 12.78 22.33
C SER A 376 14.70 12.75 21.16
N HIS A 377 15.72 13.62 21.14
CA HIS A 377 16.68 13.72 20.04
C HIS A 377 18.09 13.41 20.53
N PRO A 378 18.85 12.58 19.82
CA PRO A 378 20.21 12.23 20.23
C PRO A 378 21.17 13.39 19.99
N SER A 379 22.38 13.30 20.55
CA SER A 379 23.46 14.25 20.26
C SER A 379 23.94 14.06 18.79
N ALA A 380 24.63 15.09 18.27
CA ALA A 380 25.23 14.98 16.95
C ALA A 380 26.30 13.86 16.88
N ALA A 381 27.05 13.66 17.96
CA ALA A 381 28.06 12.59 18.05
C ALA A 381 27.41 11.19 18.13
N ALA A 382 26.25 11.08 18.72
CA ALA A 382 25.51 9.84 18.83
C ALA A 382 25.00 9.32 17.45
N LEU A 383 24.69 10.22 16.51
CA LEU A 383 24.14 9.84 15.21
C LEU A 383 25.04 8.96 14.35
N VAL A 384 26.36 9.08 14.50
CA VAL A 384 27.33 8.27 13.75
C VAL A 384 27.64 6.92 14.42
N LYS A 385 27.05 6.64 15.59
CA LYS A 385 27.24 5.37 16.27
C LYS A 385 26.21 4.35 15.78
N GLY A 386 26.66 3.12 15.49
CA GLY A 386 25.80 2.02 15.10
C GLY A 386 24.73 1.63 16.13
N TRP A 387 24.93 2.01 17.40
CA TRP A 387 23.92 1.87 18.46
C TRP A 387 22.67 2.69 18.16
N ASN A 388 22.82 3.95 17.78
CA ASN A 388 21.72 4.90 17.59
C ASN A 388 21.14 4.83 16.18
N VAL A 389 22.00 4.70 15.17
CA VAL A 389 21.62 4.71 13.77
C VAL A 389 22.38 3.62 13.02
N SER A 390 21.66 2.65 12.52
CA SER A 390 22.21 1.65 11.60
C SER A 390 21.10 1.03 10.77
N ASP A 391 21.43 0.55 9.58
CA ASP A 391 20.50 -0.17 8.72
C ASP A 391 20.01 -1.49 9.35
N GLN A 392 20.79 -2.02 10.31
CA GLN A 392 20.47 -3.23 11.07
C GLN A 392 19.64 -2.95 12.33
N ARG A 393 19.59 -1.71 12.81
CA ARG A 393 18.90 -1.33 14.04
C ARG A 393 17.73 -0.39 13.76
N VAL A 394 16.66 -0.96 13.23
CA VAL A 394 15.38 -0.25 13.06
C VAL A 394 14.90 0.23 14.43
N ASN A 395 14.55 1.49 14.57
CA ASN A 395 14.07 2.04 15.83
C ASN A 395 12.95 3.06 15.66
N SER A 396 12.22 3.33 16.73
CA SER A 396 11.01 4.18 16.71
C SER A 396 11.29 5.66 16.43
N TYR A 397 12.53 6.14 16.56
CA TYR A 397 12.89 7.53 16.28
C TYR A 397 12.71 7.91 14.79
N PHE A 398 12.84 6.94 13.89
CA PHE A 398 12.68 7.14 12.46
C PHE A 398 11.28 6.73 11.95
N VAL A 399 10.40 6.27 12.84
CA VAL A 399 9.00 6.03 12.53
C VAL A 399 8.24 7.34 12.69
N GLU A 400 7.74 7.88 11.60
CA GLU A 400 7.09 9.19 11.54
C GLU A 400 5.64 9.03 11.06
N SER A 401 4.77 10.02 11.37
CA SER A 401 3.39 10.01 10.90
C SER A 401 3.33 10.15 9.38
N ALA A 402 2.56 9.29 8.70
CA ALA A 402 2.21 9.40 7.29
C ALA A 402 0.94 10.24 7.05
N ASP A 403 0.44 10.93 8.08
CA ASP A 403 -0.75 11.76 7.96
C ASP A 403 -0.49 12.95 7.04
N PHE A 404 -1.42 13.19 6.14
CA PHE A 404 -1.37 14.38 5.30
C PHE A 404 -2.76 14.83 4.85
N PHE A 405 -2.82 16.08 4.46
CA PHE A 405 -3.93 16.66 3.73
C PHE A 405 -3.40 17.39 2.50
N ARG A 406 -4.08 17.23 1.38
CA ARG A 406 -3.70 17.85 0.11
C ARG A 406 -4.91 18.39 -0.64
N ILE A 407 -4.76 19.59 -1.18
CA ILE A 407 -5.60 20.05 -2.27
C ILE A 407 -5.06 19.39 -3.54
N GLN A 408 -5.83 18.45 -4.08
CA GLN A 408 -5.42 17.67 -5.23
C GLN A 408 -5.51 18.49 -6.53
N ASN A 409 -6.61 19.21 -6.67
CA ASN A 409 -6.86 20.03 -7.85
C ASN A 409 -7.76 21.22 -7.49
N ILE A 410 -7.47 22.37 -8.09
CA ILE A 410 -8.35 23.54 -8.15
C ILE A 410 -8.46 23.94 -9.62
N THR A 411 -9.69 24.05 -10.13
CA THR A 411 -9.96 24.54 -11.47
C THR A 411 -10.95 25.69 -11.42
N LEU A 412 -10.62 26.78 -12.11
CA LEU A 412 -11.51 27.91 -12.36
C LEU A 412 -11.71 28.00 -13.87
N GLY A 413 -12.96 27.87 -14.30
CA GLY A 413 -13.33 27.93 -15.70
C GLY A 413 -14.27 29.10 -16.00
N TYR A 414 -14.12 29.70 -17.20
CA TYR A 414 -15.05 30.71 -17.71
C TYR A 414 -15.43 30.36 -19.15
N SER A 415 -16.72 30.19 -19.40
CA SER A 415 -17.26 29.75 -20.70
C SER A 415 -18.02 30.87 -21.39
N LEU A 416 -17.61 31.24 -22.59
CA LEU A 416 -18.36 32.10 -23.51
C LEU A 416 -19.14 31.22 -24.47
N ARG A 417 -20.44 31.44 -24.62
CA ARG A 417 -21.32 30.62 -25.48
C ARG A 417 -21.95 31.50 -26.57
N ASN A 418 -22.24 30.88 -27.73
CA ASN A 418 -22.91 31.48 -28.86
C ASN A 418 -22.23 32.80 -29.33
N ILE A 419 -20.94 32.76 -29.56
CA ILE A 419 -20.15 33.93 -29.99
C ILE A 419 -20.39 34.18 -31.46
N LYS A 420 -21.03 35.29 -31.79
CA LYS A 420 -21.29 35.70 -33.18
C LYS A 420 -20.02 36.32 -33.80
N MET A 421 -19.54 35.73 -34.88
CA MET A 421 -18.41 36.18 -35.68
C MET A 421 -18.87 36.39 -37.13
N GLY A 422 -19.49 37.53 -37.42
CA GLY A 422 -20.10 37.79 -38.71
C GLY A 422 -21.27 36.84 -39.01
N ASN A 423 -21.17 36.08 -40.08
CA ASN A 423 -22.18 35.09 -40.48
C ASN A 423 -21.99 33.72 -39.81
N TYR A 424 -20.96 33.55 -39.00
CA TYR A 424 -20.66 32.32 -38.29
C TYR A 424 -20.94 32.48 -36.78
N THR A 425 -21.51 31.48 -36.16
CA THR A 425 -21.70 31.45 -34.71
C THR A 425 -20.83 30.33 -34.14
N LEU A 426 -19.82 30.71 -33.37
CA LEU A 426 -18.98 29.76 -32.63
C LEU A 426 -19.77 29.27 -31.42
N PRO A 427 -19.95 27.94 -31.23
CA PRO A 427 -20.74 27.35 -30.13
C PRO A 427 -20.19 27.75 -28.76
N GLY A 428 -18.87 27.72 -28.58
CA GLY A 428 -18.27 28.12 -27.30
C GLY A 428 -16.76 28.28 -27.31
N ILE A 429 -16.29 29.08 -26.37
CA ILE A 429 -14.89 29.14 -25.96
C ILE A 429 -14.85 29.05 -24.44
N ARG A 430 -14.09 28.11 -23.92
CA ARG A 430 -13.83 27.95 -22.47
C ARG A 430 -12.37 28.26 -22.15
N PHE A 431 -12.17 29.18 -21.22
CA PHE A 431 -10.87 29.46 -20.60
C PHE A 431 -10.82 28.72 -19.25
N SER A 432 -9.70 28.08 -18.92
CA SER A 432 -9.52 27.43 -17.65
C SER A 432 -8.16 27.72 -17.04
N LEU A 433 -8.15 27.91 -15.73
CA LEU A 433 -6.96 27.96 -14.89
C LEU A 433 -7.03 26.74 -13.95
N THR A 434 -6.02 25.90 -13.99
CA THR A 434 -5.94 24.70 -13.16
C THR A 434 -4.66 24.73 -12.35
N ALA A 435 -4.78 24.42 -11.07
CA ALA A 435 -3.66 24.21 -10.16
C ALA A 435 -3.74 22.79 -9.61
N ASP A 436 -2.78 21.96 -9.99
CA ASP A 436 -2.63 20.58 -9.48
C ASP A 436 -1.68 20.59 -8.30
N ARG A 437 -2.13 20.01 -7.20
CA ARG A 437 -1.38 19.89 -5.94
C ARG A 437 -0.81 21.23 -5.45
N PRO A 438 -1.59 22.33 -5.45
CA PRO A 438 -1.09 23.66 -5.04
C PRO A 438 -0.73 23.72 -3.55
N PHE A 439 -1.30 22.81 -2.75
CA PHE A 439 -1.06 22.79 -1.32
C PHE A 439 -1.07 21.35 -0.78
N THR A 440 -0.02 21.00 -0.03
CA THR A 440 0.08 19.75 0.72
C THR A 440 0.66 20.05 2.09
N THR A 441 0.05 19.51 3.15
CA THR A 441 0.55 19.62 4.52
C THR A 441 0.71 18.21 5.13
N PHE A 442 1.82 17.98 5.83
CA PHE A 442 2.16 16.73 6.49
C PHE A 442 3.20 16.98 7.60
N LYS A 443 3.36 16.01 8.50
CA LYS A 443 4.28 16.12 9.64
C LYS A 443 5.60 15.41 9.45
N ALA A 444 5.67 14.43 8.54
CA ALA A 444 6.88 13.67 8.29
C ALA A 444 8.04 14.57 7.83
N ASN A 445 9.25 14.29 8.28
CA ASN A 445 10.47 14.95 7.79
C ASN A 445 10.91 14.32 6.45
N SER A 446 10.06 14.44 5.44
CA SER A 446 10.21 13.86 4.12
C SER A 446 9.80 14.86 3.04
N PHE A 447 10.00 14.51 1.76
CA PHE A 447 9.49 15.26 0.63
C PHE A 447 8.01 14.99 0.37
N THR A 448 7.53 13.83 0.75
CA THR A 448 6.12 13.42 0.72
C THR A 448 5.91 12.23 1.63
N PRO A 449 4.78 12.12 2.34
CA PRO A 449 4.41 10.92 3.08
C PRO A 449 3.79 9.82 2.20
N GLU A 450 3.50 10.09 0.93
CA GLU A 450 3.03 9.10 -0.04
C GLU A 450 4.24 8.39 -0.66
N LEU A 451 4.41 7.13 -0.33
CA LEU A 451 5.51 6.31 -0.80
C LEU A 451 4.98 5.26 -1.79
N SER A 452 5.78 4.96 -2.79
CA SER A 452 5.49 3.88 -3.75
C SER A 452 5.85 2.49 -3.21
N ASP A 453 6.62 2.45 -2.14
CA ASP A 453 7.02 1.22 -1.48
C ASP A 453 5.86 0.66 -0.64
N ALA A 454 5.51 -0.61 -0.86
CA ALA A 454 4.45 -1.30 -0.13
C ALA A 454 4.75 -1.49 1.36
N GLU A 455 6.01 -1.37 1.78
CA GLU A 455 6.44 -1.46 3.17
C GLU A 455 6.56 -0.09 3.84
N GLY A 456 6.39 1.02 3.10
CA GLY A 456 6.42 2.37 3.65
C GLY A 456 7.82 2.87 4.02
N TRP A 457 8.86 2.45 3.29
CA TRP A 457 10.24 2.92 3.48
C TRP A 457 10.49 4.18 2.65
N ASP A 458 10.70 5.33 3.33
CA ASP A 458 11.15 6.54 2.65
C ASP A 458 12.67 6.47 2.41
N THR A 459 13.03 6.06 1.20
CA THR A 459 14.45 5.98 0.76
C THR A 459 14.86 7.25 0.02
N GLU A 460 14.33 7.45 -1.18
CA GLU A 460 14.59 8.61 -2.05
C GLU A 460 13.37 8.88 -2.91
N VAL A 461 12.37 9.53 -2.33
CA VAL A 461 11.14 9.88 -3.05
C VAL A 461 11.32 11.23 -3.74
N TYR A 462 10.94 11.30 -5.02
CA TYR A 462 10.95 12.57 -5.74
C TYR A 462 9.92 13.53 -5.12
N PRO A 463 10.28 14.81 -4.90
CA PRO A 463 9.35 15.79 -4.32
C PRO A 463 8.10 15.94 -5.19
N LEU A 464 6.95 16.04 -4.55
CA LEU A 464 5.71 16.37 -5.23
C LEU A 464 5.77 17.80 -5.78
N THR A 465 5.52 17.94 -7.06
CA THR A 465 5.51 19.26 -7.74
C THR A 465 4.10 19.78 -7.86
N SER A 466 3.93 21.09 -7.65
CA SER A 466 2.70 21.80 -8.02
C SER A 466 2.77 22.20 -9.49
N THR A 467 1.66 22.02 -10.21
CA THR A 467 1.56 22.37 -11.62
C THR A 467 0.44 23.38 -11.81
N TYR A 468 0.70 24.43 -12.56
CA TYR A 468 -0.26 25.45 -12.92
C TYR A 468 -0.43 25.46 -14.43
N SER A 469 -1.66 25.36 -14.90
CA SER A 469 -2.00 25.25 -16.31
C SER A 469 -3.06 26.28 -16.70
N PHE A 470 -2.87 26.88 -17.86
CA PHE A 470 -3.90 27.67 -18.54
C PHE A 470 -4.37 26.93 -19.78
N GLY A 471 -5.67 26.74 -19.92
CA GLY A 471 -6.29 26.06 -21.04
C GLY A 471 -7.25 26.93 -21.80
N ILE A 472 -7.31 26.79 -23.12
CA ILE A 472 -8.32 27.35 -24.01
C ILE A 472 -8.93 26.17 -24.78
N GLN A 473 -10.23 25.97 -24.65
CA GLN A 473 -10.99 25.00 -25.42
C GLN A 473 -11.93 25.78 -26.34
N ILE A 474 -11.96 25.41 -27.60
CA ILE A 474 -12.84 26.03 -28.63
C ILE A 474 -13.71 24.92 -29.20
N ASP A 475 -15.02 25.08 -29.10
CA ASP A 475 -15.99 24.18 -29.70
C ASP A 475 -16.37 24.75 -31.10
N PHE A 476 -16.33 23.88 -32.10
CA PHE A 476 -16.60 24.25 -33.51
C PHE A 476 -17.94 23.71 -34.01
#